data_86c75af2a4176a8361e44c09146d512a
#
_entry.id   86c75af2a4176a8361e44c09146d512a
#
_cell.length_a   1.000
_cell.length_b   1.000
_cell.length_c   1.000
_cell.angle_alpha   90.00
_cell.angle_beta   90.00
_cell.angle_gamma   90.00
#
_symmetry.space_group_name_H-M   'P 1'
#
loop_
_entity.id
_entity.type
_entity.pdbx_description
1 polymer ?
#
loop_
_entity_poly.entity_id
_entity_poly.type
_entity_poly.pdbx_seq_one_letter_code
_entity_poly.pdbx_strand_id
1 'polypeptide(L)'
;MKTRSIEIVVGPRAPHFVGDGFRVHNFIPSGFRLDMERMNPFIMLDYGSPHYFPPSDKPRGVSVHPHRGFETVTIAYKGKVAHHDSTGNSGVIAEGDVQWMTAGSGILHKEYHEENFS
;
A
#
# COMPACT_ATOMS: atom_id res chain seq x y z
N MET A 1 27.39 -0.53 25.21
CA MET A 1 26.31 -0.83 24.26
C MET A 1 25.85 0.48 23.61
N LYS A 2 25.82 0.54 22.29
CA LYS A 2 25.26 1.70 21.59
C LYS A 2 23.75 1.53 21.49
N THR A 3 22.98 2.49 21.97
CA THR A 3 21.54 2.52 21.81
C THR A 3 21.15 3.46 20.68
N ARG A 4 20.06 3.14 19.98
CA ARG A 4 19.47 4.04 19.00
C ARG A 4 18.36 4.83 19.68
N SER A 5 18.32 6.13 19.43
CA SER A 5 17.24 6.98 19.90
C SER A 5 16.27 7.29 18.78
N ILE A 6 15.04 7.65 19.16
CA ILE A 6 14.08 8.19 18.20
C ILE A 6 14.52 9.60 17.84
N GLU A 7 14.74 9.84 16.55
CA GLU A 7 15.13 11.15 16.04
C GLU A 7 13.91 12.04 15.80
N ILE A 8 12.84 11.46 15.26
CA ILE A 8 11.63 12.21 14.92
C ILE A 8 10.41 11.31 14.98
N VAL A 9 9.29 11.89 15.40
CA VAL A 9 7.96 11.28 15.32
C VAL A 9 7.09 12.18 14.46
N VAL A 10 6.47 11.62 13.44
CA VAL A 10 5.66 12.36 12.48
C VAL A 10 4.23 11.87 12.56
N GLY A 11 3.29 12.80 12.75
CA GLY A 11 1.87 12.52 12.67
C GLY A 11 1.39 12.32 11.23
N PRO A 12 0.19 11.74 11.04
CA PRO A 12 -0.35 11.53 9.71
C PRO A 12 -0.68 12.86 9.01
N ARG A 13 -0.42 12.91 7.72
CA ARG A 13 -0.89 14.00 6.86
C ARG A 13 -2.34 13.76 6.44
N ALA A 14 -2.97 14.80 5.88
CA ALA A 14 -4.30 14.68 5.30
C ALA A 14 -4.34 13.53 4.29
N PRO A 15 -5.40 12.71 4.31
CA PRO A 15 -5.50 11.57 3.41
C PRO A 15 -5.76 12.00 1.98
N HIS A 16 -5.40 11.13 1.05
CA HIS A 16 -5.75 11.25 -0.36
C HIS A 16 -6.17 9.88 -0.90
N PHE A 17 -6.80 9.87 -2.05
CA PHE A 17 -7.21 8.63 -2.70
C PHE A 17 -6.17 8.16 -3.71
N VAL A 18 -5.92 6.85 -3.67
CA VAL A 18 -5.21 6.11 -4.73
C VAL A 18 -6.28 5.27 -5.43
N GLY A 19 -6.56 5.59 -6.69
CA GLY A 19 -7.75 5.08 -7.35
C GLY A 19 -9.01 5.56 -6.63
N ASP A 20 -10.07 4.77 -6.66
CA ASP A 20 -11.33 5.04 -5.94
C ASP A 20 -11.54 4.14 -4.71
N GLY A 21 -10.57 3.28 -4.41
CA GLY A 21 -10.68 2.27 -3.37
C GLY A 21 -9.78 2.44 -2.16
N PHE A 22 -8.70 3.20 -2.28
CA PHE A 22 -7.72 3.32 -1.21
C PHE A 22 -7.58 4.76 -0.75
N ARG A 23 -8.06 5.02 0.46
CA ARG A 23 -7.86 6.31 1.14
C ARG A 23 -6.67 6.17 2.05
N VAL A 24 -5.58 6.86 1.74
CA VAL A 24 -4.30 6.67 2.41
C VAL A 24 -3.72 7.96 2.96
N HIS A 25 -2.92 7.80 4.03
CA HIS A 25 -2.02 8.83 4.54
C HIS A 25 -0.62 8.48 4.07
N ASN A 26 0.01 9.35 3.30
CA ASN A 26 1.37 9.13 2.85
C ASN A 26 2.37 9.60 3.91
N PHE A 27 3.21 8.69 4.40
CA PHE A 27 4.27 8.99 5.36
C PHE A 27 5.62 9.18 4.68
N ILE A 28 5.91 8.43 3.64
CA ILE A 28 7.13 8.54 2.86
C ILE A 28 6.72 8.70 1.39
N PRO A 29 7.13 9.75 0.70
CA PRO A 29 8.05 10.82 1.12
C PRO A 29 7.36 12.02 1.82
N SER A 30 6.04 12.14 1.77
CA SER A 30 5.33 13.39 2.10
C SER A 30 5.38 13.76 3.59
N GLY A 31 5.44 12.77 4.48
CA GLY A 31 5.48 12.98 5.92
C GLY A 31 6.84 13.46 6.44
N PHE A 32 7.88 13.29 5.67
CA PHE A 32 9.24 13.58 6.08
C PHE A 32 9.86 14.66 5.21
N ARG A 33 10.45 15.66 5.85
CA ARG A 33 11.33 16.65 5.21
C ARG A 33 12.78 16.17 5.19
N LEU A 34 12.96 14.86 5.32
CA LEU A 34 14.27 14.26 5.37
C LEU A 34 14.75 13.88 3.97
N ASP A 35 16.07 13.83 3.83
CA ASP A 35 16.72 13.32 2.65
C ASP A 35 16.29 11.86 2.41
N MET A 36 15.87 11.55 1.19
CA MET A 36 15.43 10.21 0.82
C MET A 36 16.54 9.16 0.94
N GLU A 37 17.80 9.56 0.89
CA GLU A 37 18.92 8.65 1.19
C GLU A 37 18.85 8.10 2.61
N ARG A 38 18.39 8.89 3.55
CA ARG A 38 18.20 8.45 4.94
C ARG A 38 17.03 7.47 5.09
N MET A 39 16.07 7.52 4.17
CA MET A 39 14.94 6.59 4.15
C MET A 39 15.27 5.28 3.44
N ASN A 40 16.38 5.22 2.71
CA ASN A 40 16.79 4.04 1.97
C ASN A 40 16.80 2.78 2.88
N PRO A 41 16.22 1.65 2.47
CA PRO A 41 15.72 1.33 1.13
C PRO A 41 14.24 1.71 0.87
N PHE A 42 13.60 2.43 1.77
CA PHE A 42 12.17 2.76 1.65
C PHE A 42 11.95 3.97 0.75
N ILE A 43 11.11 3.79 -0.26
CA ILE A 43 10.78 4.82 -1.25
C ILE A 43 9.43 5.44 -0.96
N MET A 44 8.48 4.61 -0.51
CA MET A 44 7.11 5.02 -0.25
C MET A 44 6.53 4.22 0.91
N LEU A 45 5.79 4.89 1.77
CA LEU A 45 4.97 4.26 2.81
C LEU A 45 3.64 4.95 2.87
N ASP A 46 2.59 4.22 2.52
CA ASP A 46 1.21 4.64 2.64
C ASP A 46 0.50 3.84 3.75
N TYR A 47 -0.34 4.51 4.50
CA TYR A 47 -1.20 3.88 5.50
C TYR A 47 -2.66 4.16 5.20
N GLY A 48 -3.42 3.09 4.94
CA GLY A 48 -4.86 3.14 4.83
C GLY A 48 -5.50 2.96 6.20
N SER A 49 -5.92 4.06 6.83
CA SER A 49 -6.66 4.01 8.08
C SER A 49 -8.06 3.43 7.85
N PRO A 50 -8.71 2.87 8.88
CA PRO A 50 -10.07 2.37 8.75
C PRO A 50 -11.01 3.44 8.17
N HIS A 51 -11.74 3.06 7.13
CA HIS A 51 -12.67 3.94 6.45
C HIS A 51 -13.84 3.11 5.91
N TYR A 52 -15.05 3.61 6.11
CA TYR A 52 -16.21 2.96 5.58
C TYR A 52 -16.43 3.33 4.12
N PHE A 53 -16.49 2.32 3.28
CA PHE A 53 -16.92 2.45 1.88
C PHE A 53 -18.33 1.87 1.75
N PRO A 54 -19.29 2.64 1.25
CA PRO A 54 -20.63 2.10 1.03
C PRO A 54 -20.59 0.97 -0.01
N PRO A 55 -21.55 0.03 0.07
CA PRO A 55 -21.65 -1.03 -0.93
C PRO A 55 -21.65 -0.49 -2.35
N SER A 56 -21.00 -1.22 -3.25
CA SER A 56 -20.92 -0.88 -4.67
C SER A 56 -20.99 -2.15 -5.50
N ASP A 57 -21.75 -2.08 -6.60
CA ASP A 57 -21.82 -3.15 -7.60
C ASP A 57 -20.59 -3.20 -8.51
N LYS A 58 -19.71 -2.21 -8.41
CA LYS A 58 -18.41 -2.19 -9.07
C LYS A 58 -17.28 -2.25 -8.04
N PRO A 59 -16.27 -3.11 -8.25
CA PRO A 59 -15.12 -3.14 -7.37
C PRO A 59 -14.41 -1.79 -7.31
N ARG A 60 -14.12 -1.32 -6.09
CA ARG A 60 -13.30 -0.14 -5.88
C ARG A 60 -11.85 -0.58 -5.72
N GLY A 61 -10.94 0.18 -6.28
CA GLY A 61 -9.52 -0.11 -6.17
C GLY A 61 -8.66 0.78 -7.01
N VAL A 62 -7.48 0.27 -7.30
CA VAL A 62 -6.50 0.88 -8.22
C VAL A 62 -6.46 0.04 -9.49
N SER A 63 -6.67 0.66 -10.62
CA SER A 63 -6.57 0.01 -11.92
C SER A 63 -5.15 -0.45 -12.22
N VAL A 64 -4.98 -1.18 -13.31
CA VAL A 64 -3.69 -1.74 -13.71
C VAL A 64 -2.64 -0.64 -13.79
N HIS A 65 -1.54 -0.85 -13.10
CA HIS A 65 -0.39 0.07 -13.07
C HIS A 65 0.91 -0.72 -12.99
N PRO A 66 2.04 -0.13 -13.46
CA PRO A 66 3.31 -0.82 -13.50
C PRO A 66 4.18 -0.58 -12.28
N HIS A 67 5.02 -1.59 -11.99
CA HIS A 67 6.16 -1.47 -11.09
C HIS A 67 7.39 -2.08 -11.75
N ARG A 68 8.56 -1.54 -11.48
CA ARG A 68 9.83 -2.03 -11.99
C ARG A 68 10.96 -1.69 -11.04
N GLY A 69 11.80 -2.68 -10.76
CA GLY A 69 13.06 -2.50 -10.05
C GLY A 69 12.97 -2.42 -8.54
N PHE A 70 11.78 -2.56 -7.96
CA PHE A 70 11.58 -2.56 -6.51
C PHE A 70 10.56 -3.59 -6.08
N GLU A 71 10.36 -3.69 -4.79
CA GLU A 71 9.38 -4.58 -4.19
C GLU A 71 8.24 -3.78 -3.57
N THR A 72 7.04 -4.35 -3.60
CA THR A 72 5.89 -3.82 -2.89
C THR A 72 5.47 -4.80 -1.80
N VAL A 73 5.10 -4.26 -0.64
CA VAL A 73 4.62 -5.04 0.49
C VAL A 73 3.31 -4.44 0.96
N THR A 74 2.25 -5.25 0.92
CA THR A 74 0.94 -4.87 1.42
C THR A 74 0.64 -5.68 2.67
N ILE A 75 0.34 -5.00 3.77
CA ILE A 75 -0.03 -5.62 5.03
C ILE A 75 -1.49 -5.27 5.32
N ALA A 76 -2.33 -6.29 5.46
CA ALA A 76 -3.74 -6.10 5.79
C ALA A 76 -3.94 -6.21 7.30
N TYR A 77 -4.24 -5.10 7.96
CA TYR A 77 -4.63 -5.10 9.37
C TYR A 77 -6.12 -5.40 9.55
N LYS A 78 -6.94 -4.84 8.66
CA LYS A 78 -8.39 -5.11 8.59
C LYS A 78 -8.83 -5.09 7.14
N GLY A 79 -9.88 -5.85 6.87
CA GLY A 79 -10.45 -5.93 5.54
C GLY A 79 -9.79 -6.96 4.65
N LYS A 80 -10.16 -6.94 3.39
CA LYS A 80 -9.67 -7.85 2.36
C LYS A 80 -9.35 -7.08 1.09
N VAL A 81 -8.22 -7.40 0.50
CA VAL A 81 -7.76 -6.82 -0.76
C VAL A 81 -7.50 -7.96 -1.75
N ALA A 82 -8.14 -7.88 -2.91
CA ALA A 82 -7.86 -8.78 -4.01
C ALA A 82 -6.82 -8.16 -4.93
N HIS A 83 -5.96 -8.99 -5.51
CA HIS A 83 -4.91 -8.54 -6.42
C HIS A 83 -4.76 -9.49 -7.60
N HIS A 84 -4.35 -8.94 -8.74
CA HIS A 84 -3.98 -9.66 -9.96
C HIS A 84 -2.75 -9.03 -10.56
N ASP A 85 -1.88 -9.85 -11.14
CA ASP A 85 -0.70 -9.35 -11.83
C ASP A 85 -0.51 -9.97 -13.22
N SER A 86 0.40 -9.39 -13.99
CA SER A 86 0.68 -9.78 -15.37
C SER A 86 1.43 -11.12 -15.50
N THR A 87 1.89 -11.70 -14.40
CA THR A 87 2.53 -13.03 -14.39
C THR A 87 1.53 -14.17 -14.18
N GLY A 88 0.25 -13.85 -14.06
CA GLY A 88 -0.81 -14.82 -13.82
C GLY A 88 -1.06 -15.11 -12.33
N ASN A 89 -0.43 -14.41 -11.44
CA ASN A 89 -0.68 -14.53 -9.99
C ASN A 89 -1.86 -13.68 -9.58
N SER A 90 -2.69 -14.25 -8.71
CA SER A 90 -3.82 -13.55 -8.11
C SER A 90 -4.12 -14.12 -6.75
N GLY A 91 -4.83 -13.37 -5.93
CA GLY A 91 -5.23 -13.81 -4.62
C GLY A 91 -5.99 -12.75 -3.84
N VAL A 92 -6.34 -13.12 -2.62
CA VAL A 92 -6.97 -12.23 -1.65
C VAL A 92 -6.14 -12.26 -0.39
N ILE A 93 -5.76 -11.10 0.11
CA ILE A 93 -5.17 -10.94 1.44
C ILE A 93 -6.24 -10.46 2.40
N ALA A 94 -6.30 -11.08 3.58
CA ALA A 94 -7.24 -10.76 4.65
C ALA A 94 -6.47 -10.30 5.90
N GLU A 95 -7.17 -10.09 6.99
CA GLU A 95 -6.56 -9.64 8.25
C GLU A 95 -5.36 -10.51 8.66
N GLY A 96 -4.23 -9.88 8.89
CA GLY A 96 -2.99 -10.54 9.27
C GLY A 96 -2.15 -11.05 8.10
N ASP A 97 -2.67 -10.98 6.88
CA ASP A 97 -1.94 -11.44 5.70
C ASP A 97 -1.02 -10.35 5.14
N VAL A 98 -0.02 -10.80 4.42
CA VAL A 98 0.95 -9.95 3.73
C VAL A 98 1.09 -10.42 2.29
N GLN A 99 1.05 -9.46 1.37
CA GLN A 99 1.45 -9.70 -0.01
C GLN A 99 2.82 -9.06 -0.24
N TRP A 100 3.78 -9.86 -0.65
CA TRP A 100 5.10 -9.39 -1.05
C TRP A 100 5.30 -9.65 -2.53
N MET A 101 5.49 -8.59 -3.31
CA MET A 101 5.64 -8.67 -4.75
C MET A 101 6.99 -8.11 -5.18
N THR A 102 7.79 -8.92 -5.86
CA THR A 102 9.05 -8.51 -6.49
C THR A 102 8.76 -8.15 -7.94
N ALA A 103 8.91 -6.88 -8.30
CA ALA A 103 8.59 -6.43 -9.65
C ALA A 103 9.64 -6.81 -10.69
N GLY A 104 10.91 -6.90 -10.31
CA GLY A 104 11.99 -7.25 -11.22
C GLY A 104 12.09 -6.30 -12.42
N SER A 105 12.14 -6.85 -13.62
CA SER A 105 12.22 -6.07 -14.87
C SER A 105 10.91 -5.43 -15.29
N GLY A 106 9.84 -5.73 -14.60
CA GLY A 106 8.54 -5.08 -14.80
C GLY A 106 7.38 -6.02 -14.55
N ILE A 107 6.36 -5.50 -13.88
CA ILE A 107 5.10 -6.19 -13.63
C ILE A 107 3.96 -5.17 -13.70
N LEU A 108 2.86 -5.58 -14.26
CA LEU A 108 1.60 -4.85 -14.17
C LEU A 108 0.72 -5.51 -13.14
N HIS A 109 0.11 -4.74 -12.24
CA HIS A 109 -0.86 -5.30 -11.31
C HIS A 109 -2.02 -4.34 -11.06
N LYS A 110 -3.08 -4.90 -10.50
CA LYS A 110 -4.23 -4.16 -10.00
C LYS A 110 -4.61 -4.68 -8.62
N GLU A 111 -5.18 -3.79 -7.83
CA GLU A 111 -5.66 -4.10 -6.49
C GLU A 111 -7.06 -3.53 -6.31
N TYR A 112 -7.94 -4.26 -5.64
CA TYR A 112 -9.32 -3.84 -5.42
C TYR A 112 -9.89 -4.47 -4.15
N HIS A 113 -10.97 -3.87 -3.65
CA HIS A 113 -11.69 -4.44 -2.50
C HIS A 113 -12.28 -5.80 -2.90
N GLU A 114 -12.15 -6.77 -2.03
CA GLU A 114 -12.77 -8.06 -2.23
C GLU A 114 -14.29 -7.94 -2.08
N GLU A 115 -15.07 -8.56 -2.98
CA GLU A 115 -16.51 -8.37 -3.11
C GLU A 115 -17.32 -8.68 -1.85
N ASN A 116 -16.85 -9.67 -1.07
CA ASN A 116 -17.53 -10.10 0.15
C ASN A 116 -17.16 -9.27 1.37
N PHE A 117 -16.41 -8.19 1.16
CA PHE A 117 -16.01 -7.28 2.22
C PHE A 117 -16.27 -5.84 1.81
N SER A 118 -17.33 -5.31 2.28
CA SER A 118 -17.72 -3.91 2.09
C SER A 118 -17.92 -3.23 3.43
#